data_d6b57e226352295ab7c02eb4810cb338
#
_entry.id   d6b57e226352295ab7c02eb4810cb338
#
_cell.length_a   1.000
_cell.length_b   1.000
_cell.length_c   1.000
_cell.angle_alpha   90.00
_cell.angle_beta   90.00
_cell.angle_gamma   90.00
#
_symmetry.space_group_name_H-M   'P 1'
#
loop_
_entity.id
_entity.type
_entity.pdbx_description
1 polymer ?
#
loop_
_entity_poly.entity_id
_entity_poly.type
_entity_poly.pdbx_seq_one_letter_code
_entity_poly.pdbx_strand_id
1 'polypeptide(L)' 'MEQLIILDFATGDVDIYPIEYDNEPDIDELLDSLRHNANDCQWMFGTGNITLHKKILK' A
#
# COMPACT_ATOMS: atom_id res chain seq x y z
N MET A 1 -1.97 15.25 -1.41
CA MET A 1 -1.10 14.13 -1.81
C MET A 1 -1.73 12.83 -1.36
N GLU A 2 -1.82 11.88 -2.26
CA GLU A 2 -2.34 10.57 -1.91
C GLU A 2 -1.20 9.62 -1.60
N GLN A 3 -1.50 8.59 -0.86
CA GLN A 3 -0.54 7.56 -0.48
C GLN A 3 -1.14 6.20 -0.75
N LEU A 4 -0.29 5.29 -1.20
CA LEU A 4 -0.65 3.89 -1.36
C LEU A 4 -0.08 3.11 -0.18
N ILE A 5 -0.93 2.42 0.54
CA ILE A 5 -0.54 1.59 1.66
C ILE A 5 -0.69 0.14 1.23
N ILE A 6 0.39 -0.63 1.36
CA ILE A 6 0.41 -2.04 0.97
C ILE A 6 0.71 -2.90 2.19
N LEU A 7 -0.15 -3.89 2.40
CA LEU A 7 0.05 -4.93 3.41
C LEU A 7 0.56 -6.15 2.66
N ASP A 8 1.85 -6.44 2.79
CA ASP A 8 2.48 -7.54 2.06
C ASP A 8 2.55 -8.77 2.97
N PHE A 9 1.76 -9.78 2.64
CA PHE A 9 1.68 -10.99 3.46
C PHE A 9 2.88 -11.91 3.27
N ALA A 10 3.55 -11.82 2.13
CA ALA A 10 4.72 -12.66 1.86
C ALA A 10 5.92 -12.25 2.73
N THR A 11 6.05 -10.96 3.01
CA THR A 11 7.17 -10.44 3.80
C THR A 11 6.77 -10.04 5.21
N GLY A 12 5.46 -9.84 5.45
CA GLY A 12 4.97 -9.34 6.73
C GLY A 12 5.17 -7.84 6.89
N ASP A 13 5.36 -7.12 5.79
CA ASP A 13 5.64 -5.69 5.83
C ASP A 13 4.41 -4.85 5.55
N VAL A 14 4.42 -3.64 6.07
CA VAL A 14 3.48 -2.58 5.71
C VAL A 14 4.28 -1.49 5.03
N ASP A 15 4.03 -1.26 3.75
CA ASP A 15 4.75 -0.28 2.97
C ASP A 15 3.84 0.89 2.61
N ILE A 16 4.36 2.10 2.73
CA ILE A 16 3.62 3.32 2.42
C ILE A 16 4.40 4.07 1.35
N TYR A 17 3.73 4.33 0.22
CA TYR A 17 4.32 5.04 -0.91
C TYR A 17 3.56 6.34 -1.15
N PRO A 18 4.23 7.49 -1.17
CA PRO A 18 3.60 8.71 -1.65
C PRO A 18 3.37 8.60 -3.14
N ILE A 19 2.18 8.95 -3.60
CA ILE A 19 1.82 8.84 -5.00
C ILE A 19 1.33 10.18 -5.50
N GLU A 20 1.95 10.64 -6.58
CA GLU A 20 1.47 11.77 -7.36
C GLU A 20 1.06 11.22 -8.71
N TYR A 21 -0.20 11.41 -9.08
CA TYR A 21 -0.60 11.00 -10.40
C TYR A 21 -1.59 11.98 -11.01
N ASP A 22 -1.40 12.19 -12.30
CA ASP A 22 -2.30 12.96 -13.12
C ASP A 22 -3.43 12.08 -13.66
N ASN A 23 -3.20 10.78 -13.69
CA ASN A 23 -4.16 9.77 -14.14
C ASN A 23 -4.22 8.64 -13.11
N GLU A 24 -5.36 7.95 -13.04
CA GLU A 24 -5.47 6.78 -12.18
C GLU A 24 -4.53 5.68 -12.66
N PRO A 25 -3.60 5.23 -11.83
CA PRO A 25 -2.72 4.14 -12.23
C PRO A 25 -3.45 2.81 -12.22
N ASP A 26 -3.04 1.89 -13.09
CA ASP A 26 -3.45 0.51 -12.99
C ASP A 26 -2.76 -0.08 -11.76
N ILE A 27 -3.55 -0.51 -10.76
CA ILE A 27 -2.99 -0.99 -9.51
C ILE A 27 -2.16 -2.26 -9.71
N ASP A 28 -2.55 -3.14 -10.63
CA ASP A 28 -1.80 -4.36 -10.89
C ASP A 28 -0.42 -4.03 -11.46
N GLU A 29 -0.36 -3.10 -12.41
CA GLU A 29 0.91 -2.64 -12.95
C GLU A 29 1.75 -1.93 -11.91
N LEU A 30 1.12 -1.12 -11.07
CA LEU A 30 1.83 -0.40 -10.02
C LEU A 30 2.43 -1.36 -9.00
N LEU A 31 1.66 -2.33 -8.54
CA LEU A 31 2.16 -3.34 -7.60
C LEU A 31 3.32 -4.12 -8.19
N ASP A 32 3.21 -4.50 -9.46
CA ASP A 32 4.28 -5.22 -10.15
C ASP A 32 5.55 -4.37 -10.24
N SER A 33 5.42 -3.09 -10.57
CA SER A 33 6.57 -2.20 -10.65
C SER A 33 7.23 -1.98 -9.29
N LEU A 34 6.46 -2.08 -8.20
CA LEU A 34 6.97 -2.00 -6.85
C LEU A 34 7.42 -3.35 -6.29
N ARG A 35 7.34 -4.39 -7.12
CA ARG A 35 7.74 -5.77 -6.79
C ARG A 35 6.88 -6.41 -5.69
N HIS A 36 5.60 -6.07 -5.69
CA HIS A 36 4.63 -6.72 -4.84
C HIS A 36 3.77 -7.66 -5.69
N ASN A 37 3.45 -8.82 -5.15
CA ASN A 37 2.54 -9.75 -5.80
C ASN A 37 1.12 -9.44 -5.36
N ALA A 38 0.26 -9.07 -6.29
CA ALA A 38 -1.13 -8.69 -5.98
C ALA A 38 -1.90 -9.82 -5.27
N ASN A 39 -1.52 -11.07 -5.47
CA ASN A 39 -2.16 -12.20 -4.81
C ASN A 39 -1.75 -12.33 -3.34
N ASP A 40 -0.61 -11.77 -2.96
CA ASP A 40 -0.05 -11.89 -1.62
C ASP A 40 -0.12 -10.61 -0.82
N CYS A 41 -0.84 -9.61 -1.30
CA CYS A 41 -0.94 -8.34 -0.59
C CYS A 41 -2.34 -7.75 -0.66
N GLN A 42 -2.60 -6.85 0.29
CA GLN A 42 -3.77 -5.98 0.28
C GLN A 42 -3.27 -4.55 0.19
N TRP A 43 -4.10 -3.67 -0.32
CA TRP A 43 -3.71 -2.27 -0.46
C TRP A 43 -4.90 -1.36 -0.24
N MET A 44 -4.59 -0.09 0.04
CA MET A 44 -5.60 0.96 0.10
C MET A 44 -4.95 2.28 -0.29
N PHE A 45 -5.77 3.20 -0.76
CA PHE A 45 -5.32 4.58 -0.98
C PHE A 45 -5.80 5.44 0.19
N GLY A 46 -4.91 6.29 0.67
CA GLY A 46 -5.23 7.21 1.74
C GLY A 46 -4.81 8.63 1.40
N THR A 47 -5.44 9.60 2.05
CA THR A 47 -5.09 11.00 1.91
C THR A 47 -4.72 11.58 3.26
N GLY A 48 -3.81 12.57 3.25
CA GLY A 48 -3.39 13.22 4.48
C GLY A 48 -2.40 12.38 5.28
N ASN A 49 -2.43 12.57 6.59
CA ASN A 49 -1.53 11.86 7.48
C ASN A 49 -2.06 10.47 7.79
N ILE A 50 -1.18 9.49 7.71
CA ILE A 50 -1.50 8.11 8.02
C ILE A 50 -0.97 7.80 9.40
N THR A 51 -1.82 7.25 10.25
CA THR A 51 -1.44 6.84 11.60
C THR A 51 -1.49 5.33 11.71
N LEU A 52 -0.38 4.75 12.15
CA LEU A 52 -0.29 3.31 12.38
C LEU A 52 -0.51 3.02 13.85
N HIS A 53 -1.45 2.14 14.14
CA HIS A 53 -1.72 1.71 15.51
C HIS A 53 -1.35 0.24 15.63
N LYS A 54 -0.38 -0.03 16.50
CA LYS A 54 -0.02 -1.40 16.81
C LYS A 54 -0.74 -1.79 18.10
N LYS A 55 -1.72 -2.66 17.97
CA LYS A 55 -2.57 -3.06 19.10
C LYS A 55 -2.34 -4.52 19.45
N ILE A 56 -2.51 -4.81 20.73
CA ILE A 56 -2.40 -6.17 21.23
C ILE A 56 -3.80 -6.77 21.30
N LEU A 57 -3.94 -7.92 20.67
CA LEU A 57 -5.17 -8.70 20.72
C LEU A 57 -5.04 -9.75 21.81
N LYS A 58 -6.04 -9.79 22.70
CA LYS A 58 -6.09 -10.77 23.79
C LYS A 58 -7.34 -11.62 23.66
#